data_2dd0364f6c0644b95603d9f412391dcf
#
_entry.id   2dd0364f6c0644b95603d9f412391dcf
#
_cell.length_a   1.000
_cell.length_b   1.000
_cell.length_c   1.000
_cell.angle_alpha   90.00
_cell.angle_beta   90.00
_cell.angle_gamma   90.00
#
_symmetry.space_group_name_H-M   'P 1'
#
loop_
_entity.id
_entity.type
_entity.pdbx_description
1 polymer ?
#
loop_
_entity_poly.entity_id
_entity_poly.type
_entity_poly.pdbx_seq_one_letter_code
_entity_poly.pdbx_strand_id
1 'polypeptide(L)'
;ELLTKEMGYWVDMENPYITYENKYIESVWWLLKEFYKKDLLYKGFTIQPYSPKAGTGLSTHELNQPGCYKVVKDTSVTAQFKIVKNDLSNFLFENNEDVFLLAWTTTPWTLPSNTALAVGKKIDYLKIRTFNKYTEKQISVIIAEDLYKSYFTYEETNEEHSFIFNEKKPPYKILRKFKGVDLIGIKYNQLMNYDVPKNGNAFVVIAADFVTTEDGTGIVH
;
A
#
# COMPACT_ATOMS: atom_id res chain seq x y z
N GLU A 1 8.89 25.41 -42.22
CA GLU A 1 9.98 26.19 -42.83
C GLU A 1 9.70 27.71 -42.84
N LEU A 2 8.57 28.16 -43.43
CA LEU A 2 8.22 29.57 -43.50
C LEU A 2 8.19 30.24 -42.12
N LEU A 3 7.48 29.66 -41.16
CA LEU A 3 7.42 30.14 -39.77
C LEU A 3 8.80 30.21 -39.12
N THR A 4 9.68 29.24 -39.36
CA THR A 4 11.03 29.21 -38.82
C THR A 4 11.85 30.40 -39.32
N LYS A 5 11.70 30.71 -40.60
CA LYS A 5 12.35 31.90 -41.23
C LYS A 5 11.78 33.21 -40.69
N GLU A 6 10.45 33.33 -40.61
CA GLU A 6 9.75 34.52 -40.10
C GLU A 6 10.06 34.80 -38.62
N MET A 7 10.28 33.76 -37.82
CA MET A 7 10.68 33.92 -36.42
C MET A 7 12.18 34.22 -36.23
N GLY A 8 12.95 34.26 -37.29
CA GLY A 8 14.38 34.65 -37.28
C GLY A 8 15.31 33.56 -36.71
N TYR A 9 14.91 32.28 -36.76
CA TYR A 9 15.80 31.20 -36.39
C TYR A 9 16.96 31.03 -37.38
N TRP A 10 18.18 30.98 -36.88
CA TRP A 10 19.38 30.71 -37.67
C TRP A 10 19.64 29.20 -37.69
N VAL A 11 19.01 28.52 -38.60
CA VAL A 11 19.12 27.07 -38.78
C VAL A 11 19.41 26.76 -40.26
N ASP A 12 20.15 25.68 -40.50
CA ASP A 12 20.40 25.18 -41.85
C ASP A 12 19.10 24.50 -42.35
N MET A 13 18.38 25.19 -43.22
CA MET A 13 17.12 24.71 -43.80
C MET A 13 17.34 23.82 -45.02
N GLU A 14 18.57 23.77 -45.57
CA GLU A 14 18.91 22.88 -46.69
C GLU A 14 19.22 21.45 -46.17
N ASN A 15 19.79 21.35 -44.96
CA ASN A 15 20.09 20.10 -44.31
C ASN A 15 19.45 20.03 -42.92
N PRO A 16 18.12 20.03 -42.82
CA PRO A 16 17.44 20.06 -41.53
C PRO A 16 17.63 18.74 -40.78
N TYR A 17 17.65 18.83 -39.46
CA TYR A 17 17.65 17.65 -38.60
C TYR A 17 16.24 17.08 -38.48
N ILE A 18 15.97 15.95 -39.17
CA ILE A 18 14.63 15.36 -39.27
C ILE A 18 14.64 13.96 -38.64
N THR A 19 13.91 13.78 -37.52
CA THR A 19 13.94 12.57 -36.73
C THR A 19 13.18 11.38 -37.33
N TYR A 20 12.37 11.58 -38.38
CA TYR A 20 11.65 10.52 -39.09
C TYR A 20 12.32 10.08 -40.39
N GLU A 21 13.46 10.64 -40.77
CA GLU A 21 14.24 10.20 -41.92
C GLU A 21 15.01 8.90 -41.60
N ASN A 22 15.20 8.07 -42.63
CA ASN A 22 15.90 6.78 -42.49
C ASN A 22 17.31 6.96 -41.91
N LYS A 23 18.05 7.97 -42.37
CA LYS A 23 19.40 8.25 -41.90
C LYS A 23 19.46 8.46 -40.37
N TYR A 24 18.47 9.18 -39.83
CA TYR A 24 18.36 9.37 -38.37
C TYR A 24 17.98 8.07 -37.67
N ILE A 25 16.95 7.40 -38.18
CA ILE A 25 16.42 6.12 -37.63
C ILE A 25 17.53 5.06 -37.58
N GLU A 26 18.30 4.90 -38.66
CA GLU A 26 19.42 3.97 -38.74
C GLU A 26 20.50 4.28 -37.69
N SER A 27 20.81 5.56 -37.48
CA SER A 27 21.76 5.98 -36.44
C SER A 27 21.30 5.62 -35.03
N VAL A 28 20.02 5.83 -34.73
CA VAL A 28 19.41 5.43 -33.45
C VAL A 28 19.44 3.93 -33.26
N TRP A 29 19.09 3.15 -34.32
CA TRP A 29 19.14 1.69 -34.28
C TRP A 29 20.56 1.16 -34.09
N TRP A 30 21.53 1.82 -34.70
CA TRP A 30 22.93 1.46 -34.48
C TRP A 30 23.35 1.65 -33.02
N LEU A 31 22.98 2.77 -32.37
CA LEU A 31 23.24 3.03 -30.95
C LEU A 31 22.56 1.95 -30.07
N LEU A 32 21.29 1.64 -30.31
CA LEU A 32 20.58 0.61 -29.58
C LEU A 32 21.24 -0.77 -29.73
N LYS A 33 21.74 -1.10 -30.92
CA LYS A 33 22.52 -2.32 -31.17
C LYS A 33 23.80 -2.38 -30.36
N GLU A 34 24.52 -1.24 -30.25
CA GLU A 34 25.74 -1.19 -29.44
C GLU A 34 25.43 -1.33 -27.94
N PHE A 35 24.31 -0.77 -27.44
CA PHE A 35 23.87 -1.01 -26.07
C PHE A 35 23.49 -2.48 -25.83
N TYR A 36 22.79 -3.08 -26.78
CA TYR A 36 22.44 -4.50 -26.71
C TYR A 36 23.67 -5.43 -26.64
N LYS A 37 24.70 -5.17 -27.47
CA LYS A 37 25.96 -5.93 -27.45
C LYS A 37 26.72 -5.83 -26.12
N LYS A 38 26.48 -4.76 -25.35
CA LYS A 38 27.10 -4.50 -24.04
C LYS A 38 26.21 -4.93 -22.88
N ASP A 39 25.12 -5.68 -23.14
CA ASP A 39 24.12 -6.09 -22.14
C ASP A 39 23.49 -4.94 -21.34
N LEU A 40 23.48 -3.72 -21.91
CA LEU A 40 22.88 -2.53 -21.32
C LEU A 40 21.42 -2.34 -21.72
N LEU A 41 20.94 -3.08 -22.71
CA LEU A 41 19.55 -3.08 -23.16
C LEU A 41 18.92 -4.44 -22.90
N TYR A 42 17.91 -4.45 -22.06
CA TYR A 42 17.19 -5.68 -21.67
C TYR A 42 15.68 -5.44 -21.60
N LYS A 43 14.92 -6.53 -21.69
CA LYS A 43 13.46 -6.49 -21.52
C LYS A 43 13.13 -6.50 -20.04
N GLY A 44 12.45 -5.49 -19.55
CA GLY A 44 12.05 -5.34 -18.15
C GLY A 44 10.62 -4.85 -18.00
N PHE A 45 10.17 -4.76 -16.76
CA PHE A 45 8.90 -4.18 -16.38
C PHE A 45 9.14 -2.90 -15.59
N THR A 46 8.27 -1.92 -15.79
CA THR A 46 8.25 -0.69 -15.02
C THR A 46 6.81 -0.31 -14.67
N ILE A 47 6.65 0.48 -13.61
CA ILE A 47 5.36 1.04 -13.23
C ILE A 47 5.26 2.42 -13.88
N GLN A 48 4.15 2.65 -14.56
CA GLN A 48 3.84 3.94 -15.16
C GLN A 48 2.40 4.34 -14.81
N PRO A 49 2.16 5.56 -14.31
CA PRO A 49 0.82 6.10 -14.18
C PRO A 49 0.07 6.08 -15.51
N TYR A 50 -1.19 5.69 -15.49
CA TYR A 50 -2.02 5.60 -16.67
C TYR A 50 -3.31 6.40 -16.48
N SER A 51 -3.68 7.20 -17.47
CA SER A 51 -4.94 7.95 -17.48
C SER A 51 -5.99 7.20 -18.31
N PRO A 52 -7.01 6.58 -17.70
CA PRO A 52 -8.08 5.92 -18.45
C PRO A 52 -8.85 6.91 -19.33
N LYS A 53 -9.00 8.17 -18.87
CA LYS A 53 -9.72 9.22 -19.62
C LYS A 53 -8.96 9.66 -20.88
N ALA A 54 -7.64 9.76 -20.80
CA ALA A 54 -6.79 10.12 -21.94
C ALA A 54 -6.40 8.89 -22.78
N GLY A 55 -6.56 7.67 -22.23
CA GLY A 55 -6.20 6.41 -22.91
C GLY A 55 -4.70 6.22 -23.06
N THR A 56 -3.87 6.83 -22.21
CA THR A 56 -2.41 6.80 -22.36
C THR A 56 -1.69 6.78 -21.01
N GLY A 57 -0.44 6.29 -21.01
CA GLY A 57 0.49 6.44 -19.90
C GLY A 57 0.94 7.89 -19.75
N LEU A 58 1.23 8.29 -18.50
CA LEU A 58 1.67 9.64 -18.14
C LEU A 58 3.15 9.65 -17.80
N SER A 59 3.87 10.64 -18.31
CA SER A 59 5.27 10.89 -17.94
C SER A 59 5.40 11.59 -16.59
N THR A 60 6.56 11.50 -15.98
CA THR A 60 6.87 12.24 -14.75
C THR A 60 6.69 13.75 -14.93
N HIS A 61 7.03 14.27 -16.12
CA HIS A 61 6.85 15.70 -16.43
C HIS A 61 5.37 16.11 -16.40
N GLU A 62 4.48 15.32 -16.98
CA GLU A 62 3.04 15.59 -16.97
C GLU A 62 2.44 15.56 -15.56
N LEU A 63 2.96 14.71 -14.68
CA LEU A 63 2.52 14.62 -13.27
C LEU A 63 3.04 15.79 -12.41
N ASN A 64 4.07 16.50 -12.86
CA ASN A 64 4.66 17.65 -12.15
C ASN A 64 4.13 19.00 -12.63
N GLN A 65 3.16 19.04 -13.55
CA GLN A 65 2.57 20.29 -14.00
C GLN A 65 1.72 20.95 -12.92
N PRO A 66 1.70 22.29 -12.82
CA PRO A 66 0.80 22.98 -11.91
C PRO A 66 -0.66 22.58 -12.12
N GLY A 67 -1.37 22.26 -11.03
CA GLY A 67 -2.80 21.87 -11.07
C GLY A 67 -3.08 20.41 -11.45
N CYS A 68 -2.06 19.54 -11.58
CA CYS A 68 -2.25 18.11 -11.80
C CYS A 68 -2.93 17.42 -10.63
N TYR A 69 -2.71 17.90 -9.42
CA TYR A 69 -3.25 17.31 -8.20
C TYR A 69 -4.43 18.13 -7.67
N LYS A 70 -5.48 17.44 -7.26
CA LYS A 70 -6.65 18.04 -6.61
C LYS A 70 -7.05 17.20 -5.41
N VAL A 71 -7.48 17.86 -4.35
CA VAL A 71 -8.08 17.16 -3.21
C VAL A 71 -9.46 16.67 -3.63
N VAL A 72 -9.68 15.37 -3.49
CA VAL A 72 -10.95 14.70 -3.78
C VAL A 72 -11.40 13.90 -2.55
N LYS A 73 -12.73 13.75 -2.40
CA LYS A 73 -13.26 12.86 -1.36
C LYS A 73 -13.30 11.44 -1.93
N ASP A 74 -12.65 10.53 -1.22
CA ASP A 74 -12.61 9.12 -1.59
C ASP A 74 -12.90 8.23 -0.38
N THR A 75 -13.23 6.96 -0.62
CA THR A 75 -13.55 5.99 0.42
C THR A 75 -12.30 5.20 0.79
N SER A 76 -11.95 5.26 2.07
CA SER A 76 -10.91 4.39 2.63
C SER A 76 -11.53 3.21 3.37
N VAL A 77 -10.78 2.12 3.47
CA VAL A 77 -11.21 0.89 4.14
C VAL A 77 -10.17 0.49 5.18
N THR A 78 -10.62 0.09 6.36
CA THR A 78 -9.79 -0.61 7.35
C THR A 78 -10.18 -2.07 7.36
N ALA A 79 -9.33 -2.91 6.77
CA ALA A 79 -9.54 -4.34 6.67
C ALA A 79 -9.06 -5.07 7.93
N GLN A 80 -9.75 -6.15 8.30
CA GLN A 80 -9.46 -6.98 9.46
C GLN A 80 -8.91 -8.33 9.00
N PHE A 81 -7.61 -8.56 9.21
CA PHE A 81 -6.94 -9.80 8.84
C PHE A 81 -6.84 -10.72 10.05
N LYS A 82 -7.59 -11.81 10.04
CA LYS A 82 -7.66 -12.76 11.16
C LYS A 82 -6.35 -13.51 11.33
N ILE A 83 -5.73 -13.42 12.50
CA ILE A 83 -4.50 -14.13 12.83
C ILE A 83 -4.77 -15.63 13.00
N VAL A 84 -3.87 -16.44 12.44
CA VAL A 84 -3.86 -17.89 12.67
C VAL A 84 -3.13 -18.17 13.98
N LYS A 85 -3.80 -18.85 14.92
CA LYS A 85 -3.19 -19.25 16.20
C LYS A 85 -2.17 -20.37 15.96
N ASN A 86 -0.95 -20.14 16.34
CA ASN A 86 0.17 -21.10 16.32
C ASN A 86 1.23 -20.70 17.37
N ASP A 87 2.33 -21.40 17.45
CA ASP A 87 3.36 -21.16 18.47
C ASP A 87 3.90 -19.72 18.43
N LEU A 88 4.09 -19.14 17.24
CA LEU A 88 4.58 -17.76 17.08
C LEU A 88 3.56 -16.71 17.51
N SER A 89 2.27 -16.96 17.27
CA SER A 89 1.19 -16.02 17.56
C SER A 89 0.51 -16.25 18.90
N ASN A 90 0.84 -17.34 19.62
CA ASN A 90 0.14 -17.76 20.83
C ASN A 90 0.11 -16.67 21.91
N PHE A 91 1.14 -15.84 21.99
CA PHE A 91 1.22 -14.74 22.96
C PHE A 91 0.14 -13.65 22.75
N LEU A 92 -0.48 -13.61 21.58
CA LEU A 92 -1.57 -12.68 21.24
C LEU A 92 -2.96 -13.19 21.70
N PHE A 93 -3.06 -14.46 22.11
CA PHE A 93 -4.33 -15.08 22.48
C PHE A 93 -4.39 -15.33 23.97
N GLU A 94 -5.37 -14.74 24.67
CA GLU A 94 -5.61 -14.98 26.09
C GLU A 94 -6.66 -16.08 26.31
N ASN A 95 -7.65 -16.15 25.42
CA ASN A 95 -8.73 -17.11 25.43
C ASN A 95 -9.03 -17.58 24.01
N ASN A 96 -10.17 -18.19 23.79
CA ASN A 96 -10.63 -18.57 22.45
C ASN A 96 -11.26 -17.38 21.72
N GLU A 97 -10.50 -16.27 21.62
CA GLU A 97 -10.90 -15.02 20.98
C GLU A 97 -10.41 -14.93 19.53
N ASP A 98 -11.10 -14.14 18.71
CA ASP A 98 -10.64 -13.80 17.39
C ASP A 98 -9.73 -12.55 17.46
N VAL A 99 -8.51 -12.69 16.96
CA VAL A 99 -7.51 -11.59 16.91
C VAL A 99 -7.25 -11.19 15.46
N PHE A 100 -7.29 -9.88 15.18
CA PHE A 100 -7.15 -9.32 13.85
C PHE A 100 -6.04 -8.29 13.77
N LEU A 101 -5.29 -8.28 12.68
CA LEU A 101 -4.43 -7.17 12.26
C LEU A 101 -5.29 -6.16 11.49
N LEU A 102 -5.21 -4.88 11.83
CA LEU A 102 -5.92 -3.82 11.10
C LEU A 102 -4.99 -3.20 10.06
N ALA A 103 -5.38 -3.27 8.80
CA ALA A 103 -4.67 -2.56 7.73
C ALA A 103 -5.62 -1.58 7.02
N TRP A 104 -5.21 -0.31 6.99
CA TRP A 104 -5.96 0.76 6.34
C TRP A 104 -5.47 0.96 4.91
N THR A 105 -6.41 1.23 3.99
CA THR A 105 -6.10 1.50 2.60
C THR A 105 -7.05 2.50 1.95
N THR A 106 -6.54 3.32 1.05
CA THR A 106 -7.29 4.14 0.12
C THR A 106 -7.53 3.45 -1.23
N THR A 107 -6.93 2.26 -1.44
CA THR A 107 -7.03 1.48 -2.68
C THR A 107 -7.60 0.08 -2.41
N PRO A 108 -8.89 -0.03 -1.97
CA PRO A 108 -9.48 -1.29 -1.53
C PRO A 108 -9.54 -2.37 -2.63
N TRP A 109 -9.46 -2.01 -3.89
CA TRP A 109 -9.40 -2.95 -5.02
C TRP A 109 -8.10 -3.77 -5.08
N THR A 110 -7.07 -3.44 -4.30
CA THR A 110 -5.85 -4.23 -4.17
C THR A 110 -5.95 -5.34 -3.12
N LEU A 111 -6.91 -5.27 -2.20
CA LEU A 111 -7.13 -6.25 -1.14
C LEU A 111 -7.32 -7.70 -1.62
N PRO A 112 -8.01 -7.98 -2.76
CA PRO A 112 -8.13 -9.35 -3.27
C PRO A 112 -6.79 -10.02 -3.60
N SER A 113 -5.77 -9.24 -3.92
CA SER A 113 -4.41 -9.71 -4.26
C SER A 113 -3.44 -9.62 -3.08
N ASN A 114 -3.90 -9.31 -1.87
CA ASN A 114 -3.03 -9.25 -0.69
C ASN A 114 -2.37 -10.60 -0.42
N THR A 115 -1.05 -10.60 -0.23
CA THR A 115 -0.23 -11.78 0.06
C THR A 115 0.67 -11.62 1.28
N ALA A 116 0.86 -10.40 1.76
CA ALA A 116 1.63 -10.11 2.96
C ALA A 116 1.09 -8.86 3.67
N LEU A 117 1.36 -8.75 4.97
CA LEU A 117 1.18 -7.54 5.75
C LEU A 117 2.54 -7.07 6.24
N ALA A 118 2.83 -5.79 6.09
CA ALA A 118 4.10 -5.21 6.50
C ALA A 118 3.95 -4.41 7.80
N VAL A 119 4.92 -4.59 8.71
CA VAL A 119 5.02 -3.87 9.99
C VAL A 119 6.39 -3.23 10.17
N GLY A 120 6.47 -2.12 10.88
CA GLY A 120 7.74 -1.50 11.27
C GLY A 120 8.32 -2.17 12.50
N LYS A 121 9.54 -2.74 12.43
CA LYS A 121 10.18 -3.50 13.52
C LYS A 121 10.21 -2.75 14.85
N LYS A 122 10.44 -1.44 14.81
CA LYS A 122 10.62 -0.58 16.00
C LYS A 122 9.34 0.08 16.49
N ILE A 123 8.26 0.00 15.70
CA ILE A 123 6.97 0.59 16.04
C ILE A 123 6.34 -0.19 17.19
N ASP A 124 5.73 0.53 18.12
CA ASP A 124 4.93 -0.05 19.20
C ASP A 124 3.52 -0.34 18.70
N TYR A 125 3.02 -1.54 18.99
CA TYR A 125 1.68 -1.98 18.65
C TYR A 125 0.91 -2.32 19.91
N LEU A 126 -0.39 -2.08 19.86
CA LEU A 126 -1.34 -2.42 20.91
C LEU A 126 -2.26 -3.54 20.47
N LYS A 127 -2.49 -4.51 21.38
CA LYS A 127 -3.63 -5.42 21.29
C LYS A 127 -4.78 -4.78 22.06
N ILE A 128 -5.90 -4.53 21.39
CA ILE A 128 -7.06 -3.84 21.93
C ILE A 128 -8.28 -4.77 21.80
N ARG A 129 -8.92 -5.11 22.92
CA ARG A 129 -10.22 -5.79 22.94
C ARG A 129 -11.31 -4.78 22.62
N THR A 130 -12.24 -5.16 21.74
CA THR A 130 -13.38 -4.34 21.33
C THR A 130 -14.46 -5.21 20.70
N PHE A 131 -15.41 -4.60 20.00
CA PHE A 131 -16.44 -5.29 19.24
C PHE A 131 -16.35 -4.95 17.74
N ASN A 132 -16.61 -5.93 16.91
CA ASN A 132 -16.85 -5.69 15.49
C ASN A 132 -18.23 -5.04 15.31
N LYS A 133 -18.29 -3.87 14.71
CA LYS A 133 -19.52 -3.07 14.57
C LYS A 133 -20.62 -3.75 13.70
N TYR A 134 -20.20 -4.64 12.81
CA TYR A 134 -21.12 -5.30 11.87
C TYR A 134 -21.63 -6.63 12.39
N THR A 135 -20.80 -7.35 13.13
CA THR A 135 -21.16 -8.70 13.63
C THR A 135 -21.52 -8.70 15.12
N GLU A 136 -21.28 -7.56 15.80
CA GLU A 136 -21.47 -7.37 17.26
C GLU A 136 -20.67 -8.34 18.13
N LYS A 137 -19.76 -9.10 17.51
CA LYS A 137 -18.91 -10.05 18.23
C LYS A 137 -17.74 -9.33 18.88
N GLN A 138 -17.41 -9.78 20.10
CA GLN A 138 -16.19 -9.35 20.77
C GLN A 138 -14.97 -9.90 20.02
N ILE A 139 -14.01 -9.03 19.75
CA ILE A 139 -12.77 -9.31 19.05
C ILE A 139 -11.60 -8.61 19.71
N SER A 140 -10.38 -9.02 19.37
CA SER A 140 -9.19 -8.24 19.64
C SER A 140 -8.56 -7.76 18.32
N VAL A 141 -8.07 -6.53 18.31
CA VAL A 141 -7.45 -5.92 17.13
C VAL A 141 -6.04 -5.43 17.46
N ILE A 142 -5.16 -5.45 16.46
CA ILE A 142 -3.79 -4.97 16.55
C ILE A 142 -3.64 -3.74 15.68
N ILE A 143 -3.12 -2.66 16.26
CA ILE A 143 -2.90 -1.35 15.64
C ILE A 143 -1.67 -0.69 16.26
N ALA A 144 -0.99 0.19 15.53
CA ALA A 144 0.10 0.98 16.09
C ALA A 144 -0.37 1.89 17.23
N GLU A 145 0.45 2.00 18.29
CA GLU A 145 0.14 2.80 19.48
C GLU A 145 -0.13 4.26 19.15
N ASP A 146 0.65 4.87 18.26
CA ASP A 146 0.49 6.28 17.90
C ASP A 146 -0.84 6.57 17.17
N LEU A 147 -1.47 5.55 16.59
CA LEU A 147 -2.63 5.70 15.70
C LEU A 147 -3.95 5.23 16.32
N TYR A 148 -3.93 4.49 17.43
CA TYR A 148 -5.16 3.89 17.97
C TYR A 148 -6.22 4.94 18.34
N LYS A 149 -5.82 6.13 18.78
CA LYS A 149 -6.75 7.22 19.19
C LYS A 149 -7.60 7.76 18.03
N SER A 150 -7.16 7.60 16.77
CA SER A 150 -7.97 7.95 15.62
C SER A 150 -9.12 6.97 15.36
N TYR A 151 -9.04 5.77 15.91
CA TYR A 151 -10.07 4.72 15.84
C TYR A 151 -10.91 4.64 17.10
N PHE A 152 -10.30 4.90 18.26
CA PHE A 152 -10.92 4.83 19.59
C PHE A 152 -10.89 6.22 20.22
N THR A 153 -11.89 7.04 19.90
CA THR A 153 -11.96 8.48 20.24
C THR A 153 -12.59 8.77 21.62
N TYR A 154 -12.86 7.74 22.41
CA TYR A 154 -13.51 7.82 23.71
C TYR A 154 -12.65 7.13 24.76
N GLU A 155 -13.06 7.21 26.04
CA GLU A 155 -12.29 6.64 27.15
C GLU A 155 -12.28 5.12 27.14
N GLU A 156 -11.18 4.55 27.62
CA GLU A 156 -11.01 3.11 27.79
C GLU A 156 -11.98 2.54 28.82
N THR A 157 -12.59 1.41 28.52
CA THR A 157 -13.54 0.73 29.41
C THR A 157 -12.78 -0.29 30.27
N ASN A 158 -12.56 0.06 31.55
CA ASN A 158 -11.79 -0.77 32.48
C ASN A 158 -12.62 -1.81 33.24
N GLU A 159 -13.94 -1.58 33.36
CA GLU A 159 -14.87 -2.44 34.10
C GLU A 159 -15.50 -3.50 33.19
N GLU A 160 -15.35 -4.77 33.53
CA GLU A 160 -15.87 -5.89 32.73
C GLU A 160 -17.39 -5.87 32.58
N HIS A 161 -18.16 -5.44 33.59
CA HIS A 161 -19.61 -5.34 33.50
C HIS A 161 -20.10 -4.22 32.58
N SER A 162 -19.26 -3.24 32.31
CA SER A 162 -19.52 -2.15 31.36
C SER A 162 -19.08 -2.48 29.94
N PHE A 163 -18.44 -3.64 29.71
CA PHE A 163 -17.92 -4.07 28.43
C PHE A 163 -19.04 -4.73 27.59
N ILE A 164 -20.05 -3.93 27.24
CA ILE A 164 -21.25 -4.37 26.49
C ILE A 164 -21.26 -3.63 25.15
N PHE A 165 -21.61 -4.35 24.07
CA PHE A 165 -21.68 -3.74 22.74
C PHE A 165 -22.56 -2.49 22.69
N ASN A 166 -22.01 -1.44 22.08
CA ASN A 166 -22.73 -0.21 21.78
C ASN A 166 -22.31 0.25 20.38
N GLU A 167 -23.24 0.34 19.45
CA GLU A 167 -23.00 0.67 18.05
C GLU A 167 -22.29 2.03 17.87
N LYS A 168 -22.70 3.04 18.64
CA LYS A 168 -22.14 4.40 18.53
C LYS A 168 -20.76 4.53 19.15
N LYS A 169 -20.53 3.82 20.27
CA LYS A 169 -19.27 3.85 21.03
C LYS A 169 -18.95 2.43 21.51
N PRO A 170 -18.45 1.54 20.65
CA PRO A 170 -18.07 0.19 21.08
C PRO A 170 -16.99 0.29 22.15
N PRO A 171 -17.16 -0.31 23.32
CA PRO A 171 -16.16 -0.25 24.38
C PRO A 171 -14.84 -0.85 23.89
N TYR A 172 -13.73 -0.35 24.41
CA TYR A 172 -12.43 -0.92 24.15
C TYR A 172 -11.58 -1.00 25.42
N LYS A 173 -10.63 -1.94 25.41
CA LYS A 173 -9.65 -2.11 26.49
C LYS A 173 -8.30 -2.49 25.90
N ILE A 174 -7.25 -1.78 26.29
CA ILE A 174 -5.88 -2.12 25.91
C ILE A 174 -5.44 -3.32 26.73
N LEU A 175 -5.08 -4.41 26.09
CA LEU A 175 -4.68 -5.66 26.75
C LEU A 175 -3.17 -5.81 26.83
N ARG A 176 -2.47 -5.44 25.80
CA ARG A 176 -1.01 -5.64 25.67
C ARG A 176 -0.37 -4.65 24.73
N LYS A 177 0.89 -4.34 25.03
CA LYS A 177 1.81 -3.59 24.17
C LYS A 177 3.00 -4.46 23.81
N PHE A 178 3.48 -4.37 22.57
CA PHE A 178 4.63 -5.12 22.06
C PHE A 178 5.24 -4.40 20.84
N LYS A 179 6.41 -4.84 20.38
CA LYS A 179 7.09 -4.28 19.22
C LYS A 179 6.68 -4.99 17.93
N GLY A 180 6.78 -4.29 16.80
CA GLY A 180 6.49 -4.88 15.49
C GLY A 180 7.40 -6.08 15.15
N VAL A 181 8.60 -6.15 15.72
CA VAL A 181 9.46 -7.34 15.56
C VAL A 181 8.81 -8.62 16.05
N ASP A 182 7.94 -8.55 17.07
CA ASP A 182 7.24 -9.70 17.66
C ASP A 182 6.11 -10.22 16.74
N LEU A 183 5.70 -9.43 15.75
CA LEU A 183 4.68 -9.80 14.77
C LEU A 183 5.25 -10.51 13.52
N ILE A 184 6.56 -10.42 13.29
CA ILE A 184 7.19 -10.95 12.07
C ILE A 184 7.04 -12.48 12.00
N GLY A 185 6.61 -12.99 10.84
CA GLY A 185 6.40 -14.41 10.61
C GLY A 185 5.03 -14.93 11.05
N ILE A 186 4.23 -14.13 11.75
CA ILE A 186 2.86 -14.50 12.12
C ILE A 186 2.03 -14.68 10.86
N LYS A 187 1.25 -15.75 10.81
CA LYS A 187 0.35 -16.04 9.70
C LYS A 187 -1.05 -15.50 9.98
N TYR A 188 -1.73 -15.10 8.91
CA TYR A 188 -3.12 -14.67 8.95
C TYR A 188 -3.92 -15.35 7.83
N ASN A 189 -5.25 -15.41 8.00
CA ASN A 189 -6.14 -15.94 6.99
C ASN A 189 -6.28 -14.96 5.83
N GLN A 190 -6.27 -15.48 4.60
CA GLN A 190 -6.56 -14.68 3.42
C GLN A 190 -7.88 -13.93 3.60
N LEU A 191 -7.89 -12.63 3.24
CA LEU A 191 -9.07 -11.79 3.41
C LEU A 191 -10.20 -12.18 2.45
N MET A 192 -9.85 -12.46 1.19
CA MET A 192 -10.78 -12.86 0.13
C MET A 192 -10.22 -14.08 -0.58
N ASN A 193 -10.97 -15.18 -0.57
CA ASN A 193 -10.51 -16.47 -1.08
C ASN A 193 -10.76 -16.60 -2.59
N TYR A 194 -10.13 -15.73 -3.39
CA TYR A 194 -10.25 -15.77 -4.86
C TYR A 194 -9.13 -16.58 -5.50
N ASP A 195 -7.90 -16.36 -5.08
CA ASP A 195 -6.74 -17.08 -5.60
C ASP A 195 -5.67 -17.22 -4.51
N VAL A 196 -4.94 -18.32 -4.56
CA VAL A 196 -3.84 -18.60 -3.63
C VAL A 196 -2.56 -18.72 -4.44
N PRO A 197 -1.50 -17.98 -4.10
CA PRO A 197 -0.22 -18.13 -4.76
C PRO A 197 0.26 -19.58 -4.73
N LYS A 198 0.58 -20.14 -5.89
CA LYS A 198 1.02 -21.54 -6.02
C LYS A 198 2.43 -21.77 -5.46
N ASN A 199 3.23 -20.72 -5.44
CA ASN A 199 4.63 -20.76 -5.00
C ASN A 199 4.87 -19.67 -3.97
N GLY A 200 5.76 -19.92 -3.02
CA GLY A 200 6.16 -18.94 -2.00
C GLY A 200 5.42 -19.10 -0.67
N ASN A 201 5.68 -18.16 0.24
CA ASN A 201 5.10 -18.12 1.58
C ASN A 201 4.18 -16.88 1.69
N ALA A 202 2.91 -17.08 1.36
CA ALA A 202 1.90 -16.02 1.42
C ALA A 202 1.20 -15.96 2.78
N PHE A 203 0.46 -14.86 3.00
CA PHE A 203 -0.37 -14.57 4.17
C PHE A 203 0.44 -14.55 5.47
N VAL A 204 1.57 -13.87 5.42
CA VAL A 204 2.51 -13.73 6.51
C VAL A 204 2.85 -12.27 6.77
N VAL A 205 3.10 -11.93 8.03
CA VAL A 205 3.58 -10.61 8.44
C VAL A 205 5.08 -10.50 8.17
N ILE A 206 5.47 -9.45 7.46
CA ILE A 206 6.87 -9.15 7.13
C ILE A 206 7.31 -7.82 7.74
N ALA A 207 8.61 -7.64 7.86
CA ALA A 207 9.17 -6.35 8.26
C ALA A 207 9.37 -5.45 7.04
N ALA A 208 9.05 -4.15 7.18
CA ALA A 208 9.38 -3.16 6.17
C ALA A 208 9.69 -1.80 6.80
N ASP A 209 10.75 -1.16 6.29
CA ASP A 209 11.21 0.13 6.81
C ASP A 209 10.36 1.33 6.33
N PHE A 210 9.52 1.11 5.31
CA PHE A 210 8.61 2.14 4.80
C PHE A 210 7.32 2.30 5.62
N VAL A 211 7.07 1.42 6.61
CA VAL A 211 5.90 1.53 7.48
C VAL A 211 6.09 2.69 8.44
N THR A 212 5.14 3.63 8.44
CA THR A 212 5.14 4.82 9.30
C THR A 212 3.93 4.83 10.24
N THR A 213 3.92 5.77 11.19
CA THR A 213 2.78 6.05 12.07
C THR A 213 2.22 7.46 11.84
N GLU A 214 2.35 7.98 10.62
CA GLU A 214 1.80 9.31 10.26
C GLU A 214 0.29 9.23 10.00
N ASP A 215 -0.17 8.14 9.38
CA ASP A 215 -1.57 7.87 9.13
C ASP A 215 -1.88 6.36 9.10
N GLY A 216 -3.17 6.01 8.91
CA GLY A 216 -3.61 4.62 8.79
C GLY A 216 -3.61 3.86 10.12
N THR A 217 -3.05 2.66 10.13
CA THR A 217 -3.02 1.74 11.27
C THR A 217 -1.61 1.33 11.70
N GLY A 218 -0.56 1.76 10.95
CA GLY A 218 0.80 1.29 11.14
C GLY A 218 1.03 -0.15 10.64
N ILE A 219 0.08 -0.70 9.89
CA ILE A 219 0.19 -2.00 9.20
C ILE A 219 -0.22 -1.78 7.74
N VAL A 220 0.66 -2.14 6.82
CA VAL A 220 0.47 -1.96 5.38
C VAL A 220 0.20 -3.31 4.72
N HIS A 221 -0.75 -3.32 3.76
CA HIS A 221 -1.09 -4.52 2.99
C HIS A 221 -0.50 -4.53 1.59
#